data_6e67acc68eeffb1f277b8e30747dab4c
#
_entry.id   6e67acc68eeffb1f277b8e30747dab4c
#
_cell.length_a   1.000
_cell.length_b   1.000
_cell.length_c   1.000
_cell.angle_alpha   90.00
_cell.angle_beta   90.00
_cell.angle_gamma   90.00
#
_symmetry.space_group_name_H-M   'P 1'
#
loop_
_entity.id
_entity.type
_entity.pdbx_description
1 polymer ?
#
loop_
_entity_poly.entity_id
_entity_poly.type
_entity_poly.pdbx_seq_one_letter_code
_entity_poly.pdbx_strand_id
1 'polypeptide(L)'
;MIYSEKQYKELEEKFKKLKKENEIKDKENKLLKQQNKQKDEVIHDLDRFDYRRQCESLKIENAELKKKLKTYEEKFELSRISLEKNSSNSCKPSSTNGFKKVIQNNRVKSGRKPGREKGHKRSAPTVTTNADETIHVSKIGTCSCGCKTVEKEEVARDLITLEIKVHVKQYVGKKTICPCCNKEYLPKFPSNVKSIINYDEGIKTLVVYLNSYCNIPNQKVTELLGLLSDGKIKMSQGTVGDTMKQFNKKSRPSIEKIKRVILKSPVINEDETPITVNGKIMSSIGVFTKEVSLVDAFKNRKLESFEEMGILDRYIGTVCHDHNNIHTSFVQSKQAECNFHILRYCKAEYEVHKRESITEFMDYLLELRDRVDTYKLQGKTSFTEKEYEKAKTEYLRLLSKWDDEYKANYDKDKDQYYKSERCLKARLREYVDDHLRFLTDFRIEFTNNLAERGLRKIKTKLKIAGGFRNLKNSKYYCSAISIIDTCKKQNMNIGETIKNIFMDKKKIFAF
;
A
#
# COMPACT_ATOMS: atom_id res chain seq x y z
N MET A 1 -12.87 -18.45 4.89
CA MET A 1 -13.17 -18.05 6.28
C MET A 1 -11.86 -18.02 7.05
N ILE A 2 -11.51 -16.89 7.64
CA ILE A 2 -10.31 -16.76 8.50
C ILE A 2 -10.80 -16.99 9.93
N TYR A 3 -10.35 -18.06 10.56
CA TYR A 3 -10.70 -18.33 11.95
C TYR A 3 -9.97 -17.34 12.88
N SER A 4 -10.65 -16.83 13.90
CA SER A 4 -10.02 -16.08 14.97
C SER A 4 -9.15 -17.01 15.86
N GLU A 5 -8.19 -16.45 16.59
CA GLU A 5 -7.32 -17.23 17.49
C GLU A 5 -8.11 -18.04 18.53
N LYS A 6 -9.27 -17.49 18.95
CA LYS A 6 -10.20 -18.19 19.87
C LYS A 6 -10.85 -19.40 19.20
N GLN A 7 -11.31 -19.25 17.96
CA GLN A 7 -11.89 -20.33 17.18
C GLN A 7 -10.87 -21.42 16.85
N TYR A 8 -9.60 -21.06 16.66
CA TYR A 8 -8.53 -22.02 16.47
C TYR A 8 -8.29 -22.87 17.72
N LYS A 9 -8.23 -22.26 18.92
CA LYS A 9 -8.09 -23.00 20.19
C LYS A 9 -9.28 -23.93 20.45
N GLU A 10 -10.50 -23.47 20.19
CA GLU A 10 -11.70 -24.31 20.29
C GLU A 10 -11.67 -25.50 19.31
N LEU A 11 -11.15 -25.29 18.10
CA LEU A 11 -11.00 -26.34 17.11
C LEU A 11 -9.91 -27.33 17.51
N GLU A 12 -8.81 -26.86 18.08
CA GLU A 12 -7.71 -27.70 18.59
C GLU A 12 -8.16 -28.58 19.76
N GLU A 13 -8.97 -28.05 20.68
CA GLU A 13 -9.53 -28.84 21.79
C GLU A 13 -10.51 -29.91 21.29
N LYS A 14 -11.38 -29.57 20.31
CA LYS A 14 -12.28 -30.53 19.68
C LYS A 14 -11.53 -31.63 18.95
N PHE A 15 -10.44 -31.29 18.27
CA PHE A 15 -9.58 -32.23 17.59
C PHE A 15 -8.92 -33.21 18.59
N LYS A 16 -8.33 -32.71 19.67
CA LYS A 16 -7.73 -33.54 20.75
C LYS A 16 -8.75 -34.48 21.37
N LYS A 17 -9.98 -34.00 21.59
CA LYS A 17 -11.07 -34.79 22.16
C LYS A 17 -11.49 -35.92 21.22
N LEU A 18 -11.75 -35.61 19.94
CA LEU A 18 -12.12 -36.60 18.91
C LEU A 18 -11.01 -37.65 18.67
N LYS A 19 -9.75 -37.22 18.70
CA LYS A 19 -8.62 -38.14 18.59
C LYS A 19 -8.58 -39.15 19.73
N LYS A 20 -8.77 -38.69 20.97
CA LYS A 20 -8.90 -39.59 22.15
C LYS A 20 -10.09 -40.53 22.03
N GLU A 21 -11.25 -40.01 21.60
CA GLU A 21 -12.45 -40.85 21.39
C GLU A 21 -12.19 -41.93 20.33
N ASN A 22 -11.54 -41.60 19.23
CA ASN A 22 -11.21 -42.57 18.20
C ASN A 22 -10.20 -43.62 18.69
N GLU A 23 -9.17 -43.22 19.45
CA GLU A 23 -8.20 -44.17 20.07
C GLU A 23 -8.87 -45.13 21.06
N ILE A 24 -9.83 -44.65 21.85
CA ILE A 24 -10.62 -45.47 22.76
C ILE A 24 -11.45 -46.47 21.96
N LYS A 25 -12.15 -46.04 20.92
CA LYS A 25 -12.98 -46.90 20.08
C LYS A 25 -12.15 -47.94 19.29
N ASP A 26 -10.95 -47.60 18.85
CA ASP A 26 -10.03 -48.56 18.21
C ASP A 26 -9.55 -49.62 19.22
N LYS A 27 -9.30 -49.24 20.48
CA LYS A 27 -8.95 -50.19 21.55
C LYS A 27 -10.12 -51.15 21.88
N GLU A 28 -11.35 -50.57 22.00
CA GLU A 28 -12.57 -51.37 22.25
C GLU A 28 -12.81 -52.36 21.10
N ASN A 29 -12.63 -51.93 19.85
CA ASN A 29 -12.73 -52.83 18.67
C ASN A 29 -11.70 -53.93 18.66
N LYS A 30 -10.45 -53.67 19.09
CA LYS A 30 -9.42 -54.69 19.23
C LYS A 30 -9.77 -55.69 20.33
N LEU A 31 -10.25 -55.23 21.47
CA LEU A 31 -10.65 -56.05 22.58
C LEU A 31 -11.84 -56.93 22.22
N LEU A 32 -12.86 -56.40 21.56
CA LEU A 32 -14.03 -57.13 21.07
C LEU A 32 -13.64 -58.22 20.07
N LYS A 33 -12.68 -57.94 19.17
CA LYS A 33 -12.12 -58.94 18.23
C LYS A 33 -11.39 -60.04 18.97
N GLN A 34 -10.63 -59.74 20.05
CA GLN A 34 -9.94 -60.76 20.86
C GLN A 34 -10.97 -61.60 21.66
N GLN A 35 -11.99 -61.00 22.26
CA GLN A 35 -13.07 -61.68 22.98
C GLN A 35 -13.89 -62.59 22.05
N ASN A 36 -14.18 -62.14 20.83
CA ASN A 36 -14.84 -62.99 19.81
C ASN A 36 -13.98 -64.19 19.42
N LYS A 37 -12.66 -64.01 19.27
CA LYS A 37 -11.75 -65.10 18.94
C LYS A 37 -11.64 -66.12 20.08
N GLN A 38 -11.64 -65.67 21.34
CA GLN A 38 -11.65 -66.61 22.49
C GLN A 38 -13.00 -67.28 22.69
N LYS A 39 -14.12 -66.66 22.32
CA LYS A 39 -15.45 -67.27 22.41
C LYS A 39 -15.78 -68.20 21.27
N ASP A 40 -15.13 -68.06 20.11
CA ASP A 40 -15.24 -69.04 19.00
C ASP A 40 -14.71 -70.42 19.37
N GLU A 41 -13.88 -70.50 20.44
CA GLU A 41 -13.36 -71.76 20.99
C GLU A 41 -14.28 -72.36 22.10
N VAL A 42 -15.23 -71.58 22.65
CA VAL A 42 -15.98 -72.01 23.86
C VAL A 42 -17.50 -72.10 23.67
N ILE A 43 -18.13 -71.39 22.75
CA ILE A 43 -19.59 -71.33 22.65
C ILE A 43 -20.07 -71.61 21.20
N HIS A 44 -20.52 -72.85 20.99
CA HIS A 44 -20.99 -73.29 19.70
C HIS A 44 -22.45 -72.86 19.38
N ASP A 45 -23.26 -72.38 20.30
CA ASP A 45 -24.69 -72.35 19.96
C ASP A 45 -25.65 -71.23 20.45
N LEU A 46 -25.29 -70.14 21.11
CA LEU A 46 -26.41 -69.21 21.49
C LEU A 46 -26.25 -67.67 21.41
N ASP A 47 -25.05 -67.11 21.35
CA ASP A 47 -24.96 -65.63 21.44
C ASP A 47 -24.16 -64.92 20.33
N ARG A 48 -23.91 -65.58 19.21
CA ARG A 48 -23.16 -64.98 18.07
C ARG A 48 -23.82 -63.77 17.43
N PHE A 49 -25.14 -63.58 17.62
CA PHE A 49 -25.92 -62.57 16.88
C PHE A 49 -25.74 -61.17 17.53
N ASP A 50 -25.62 -61.08 18.82
CA ASP A 50 -25.56 -59.81 19.55
C ASP A 50 -24.14 -59.19 19.48
N TYR A 51 -23.09 -59.97 19.64
CA TYR A 51 -21.70 -59.52 19.50
C TYR A 51 -21.34 -59.13 18.07
N ARG A 52 -21.88 -59.82 17.05
CA ARG A 52 -21.72 -59.40 15.66
C ARG A 52 -22.39 -58.06 15.39
N ARG A 53 -23.58 -57.81 15.91
CA ARG A 53 -24.27 -56.52 15.81
C ARG A 53 -23.54 -55.42 16.49
N GLN A 54 -23.01 -55.63 17.71
CA GLN A 54 -22.18 -54.69 18.42
C GLN A 54 -20.87 -54.38 17.67
N CYS A 55 -20.20 -55.38 17.14
CA CYS A 55 -18.98 -55.20 16.31
C CYS A 55 -19.29 -54.41 15.04
N GLU A 56 -20.41 -54.64 14.37
CA GLU A 56 -20.82 -53.90 13.18
C GLU A 56 -21.19 -52.46 13.53
N SER A 57 -21.93 -52.23 14.62
CA SER A 57 -22.26 -50.89 15.12
C SER A 57 -21.02 -50.08 15.45
N LEU A 58 -20.03 -50.70 16.17
CA LEU A 58 -18.77 -50.05 16.51
C LEU A 58 -17.88 -49.81 15.28
N LYS A 59 -17.92 -50.66 14.26
CA LYS A 59 -17.23 -50.42 12.97
C LYS A 59 -17.83 -49.19 12.25
N ILE A 60 -19.15 -49.08 12.22
CA ILE A 60 -19.85 -47.95 11.61
C ILE A 60 -19.50 -46.67 12.38
N GLU A 61 -19.61 -46.68 13.70
CA GLU A 61 -19.29 -45.53 14.55
C GLU A 61 -17.81 -45.08 14.39
N ASN A 62 -16.87 -46.07 14.35
CA ASN A 62 -15.46 -45.81 14.07
C ASN A 62 -15.25 -45.17 12.67
N ALA A 63 -15.96 -45.65 11.65
CA ALA A 63 -15.87 -45.08 10.31
C ALA A 63 -16.39 -43.64 10.29
N GLU A 64 -17.50 -43.35 11.00
CA GLU A 64 -18.01 -41.99 11.15
C GLU A 64 -17.06 -41.08 11.93
N LEU A 65 -16.49 -41.56 13.04
CA LEU A 65 -15.52 -40.81 13.83
C LEU A 65 -14.24 -40.52 13.03
N LYS A 66 -13.74 -41.49 12.28
CA LYS A 66 -12.60 -41.29 11.36
C LYS A 66 -12.90 -40.24 10.30
N LYS A 67 -14.12 -40.24 9.74
CA LYS A 67 -14.55 -39.22 8.77
C LYS A 67 -14.65 -37.84 9.42
N LYS A 68 -15.19 -37.73 10.63
CA LYS A 68 -15.23 -36.49 11.41
C LYS A 68 -13.83 -35.98 11.75
N LEU A 69 -12.96 -36.86 12.23
CA LEU A 69 -11.57 -36.55 12.56
C LEU A 69 -10.85 -35.96 11.34
N LYS A 70 -10.95 -36.63 10.19
CA LYS A 70 -10.35 -36.15 8.94
C LYS A 70 -10.83 -34.74 8.57
N THR A 71 -12.14 -34.47 8.72
CA THR A 71 -12.71 -33.14 8.46
C THR A 71 -12.15 -32.07 9.41
N TYR A 72 -11.89 -32.42 10.68
CA TYR A 72 -11.29 -31.50 11.66
C TYR A 72 -9.80 -31.29 11.41
N GLU A 73 -9.08 -32.32 10.99
CA GLU A 73 -7.65 -32.23 10.60
C GLU A 73 -7.49 -31.24 9.44
N GLU A 74 -8.32 -31.37 8.40
CA GLU A 74 -8.31 -30.44 7.27
C GLU A 74 -8.61 -29.00 7.68
N LYS A 75 -9.63 -28.81 8.53
CA LYS A 75 -9.97 -27.47 9.06
C LYS A 75 -8.85 -26.88 9.92
N PHE A 76 -8.20 -27.71 10.71
CA PHE A 76 -7.07 -27.30 11.55
C PHE A 76 -5.88 -26.85 10.70
N GLU A 77 -5.50 -27.64 9.68
CA GLU A 77 -4.41 -27.29 8.77
C GLU A 77 -4.71 -26.01 7.98
N LEU A 78 -5.94 -25.84 7.46
CA LEU A 78 -6.35 -24.62 6.78
C LEU A 78 -6.30 -23.40 7.70
N SER A 79 -6.66 -23.58 8.97
CA SER A 79 -6.60 -22.51 9.98
C SER A 79 -5.15 -22.15 10.31
N ARG A 80 -4.25 -23.13 10.47
CA ARG A 80 -2.82 -22.94 10.68
C ARG A 80 -2.20 -22.16 9.54
N ILE A 81 -2.44 -22.57 8.30
CA ILE A 81 -1.98 -21.87 7.08
C ILE A 81 -2.49 -20.42 7.06
N SER A 82 -3.73 -20.20 7.44
CA SER A 82 -4.32 -18.85 7.48
C SER A 82 -3.66 -17.95 8.55
N LEU A 83 -3.30 -18.50 9.71
CA LEU A 83 -2.63 -17.78 10.80
C LEU A 83 -1.16 -17.47 10.48
N GLU A 84 -0.48 -18.34 9.76
CA GLU A 84 0.90 -18.15 9.34
C GLU A 84 1.05 -17.10 8.21
N LYS A 85 -0.05 -16.70 7.55
CA LYS A 85 -0.02 -15.65 6.52
C LYS A 85 0.31 -14.29 7.11
N ASN A 86 1.41 -13.71 6.62
CA ASN A 86 1.93 -12.39 7.00
C ASN A 86 2.25 -11.56 5.75
N SER A 87 2.83 -10.38 5.91
CA SER A 87 3.16 -9.51 4.77
C SER A 87 4.29 -10.02 3.87
N SER A 88 4.99 -11.09 4.24
CA SER A 88 6.07 -11.67 3.41
C SER A 88 5.60 -12.81 2.51
N ASN A 89 4.46 -13.45 2.85
CA ASN A 89 3.90 -14.59 2.12
C ASN A 89 2.44 -14.38 1.72
N SER A 90 1.91 -13.18 1.82
CA SER A 90 0.53 -12.84 1.41
C SER A 90 0.41 -11.36 1.06
N CYS A 91 -0.76 -10.95 0.55
CA CYS A 91 -1.10 -9.53 0.32
C CYS A 91 -1.43 -8.77 1.61
N LYS A 92 -1.29 -9.38 2.80
CA LYS A 92 -1.55 -8.67 4.05
C LYS A 92 -0.57 -7.49 4.21
N PRO A 93 -1.05 -6.29 4.57
CA PRO A 93 -0.17 -5.16 4.84
C PRO A 93 0.76 -5.45 6.02
N SER A 94 1.97 -4.91 6.00
CA SER A 94 2.94 -5.09 7.10
C SER A 94 2.42 -4.63 8.47
N SER A 95 1.42 -3.76 8.50
CA SER A 95 0.73 -3.34 9.72
C SER A 95 -0.07 -4.46 10.41
N THR A 96 -0.40 -5.53 9.71
CA THR A 96 -1.11 -6.70 10.27
C THR A 96 -0.19 -7.71 10.93
N ASN A 97 1.13 -7.57 10.79
CA ASN A 97 2.12 -8.47 11.41
C ASN A 97 2.25 -8.30 12.93
N GLY A 98 1.49 -7.38 13.56
CA GLY A 98 1.60 -7.05 14.97
C GLY A 98 3.01 -6.51 15.33
N PHE A 99 3.49 -6.81 16.53
CA PHE A 99 4.84 -6.43 16.98
C PHE A 99 5.95 -7.36 16.46
N LYS A 100 5.62 -8.46 15.78
CA LYS A 100 6.62 -9.32 15.14
C LYS A 100 7.22 -8.60 13.93
N LYS A 101 8.43 -8.08 14.07
CA LYS A 101 9.21 -7.52 12.96
C LYS A 101 9.64 -8.63 12.01
N VAL A 102 8.78 -9.03 11.09
CA VAL A 102 9.19 -9.77 9.90
C VAL A 102 9.54 -8.73 8.83
N ILE A 103 10.69 -8.09 8.96
CA ILE A 103 11.26 -7.26 7.90
C ILE A 103 12.11 -8.17 7.04
N GLN A 104 11.52 -8.84 6.09
CA GLN A 104 12.28 -9.33 4.94
C GLN A 104 12.39 -8.18 3.94
N ASN A 105 13.45 -7.40 4.08
CA ASN A 105 13.93 -6.61 2.97
C ASN A 105 14.51 -7.59 1.94
N ASN A 106 14.04 -7.56 0.71
CA ASN A 106 14.69 -8.21 -0.44
C ASN A 106 16.04 -7.53 -0.79
N ARG A 107 16.56 -6.69 0.09
CA ARG A 107 17.91 -6.19 0.01
C ARG A 107 18.85 -7.31 0.42
N VAL A 108 19.69 -7.75 -0.49
CA VAL A 108 20.86 -8.56 -0.17
C VAL A 108 21.56 -7.84 0.99
N LYS A 109 21.79 -8.55 2.09
CA LYS A 109 22.55 -7.99 3.22
C LYS A 109 23.92 -7.62 2.67
N SER A 110 24.18 -6.32 2.52
CA SER A 110 25.43 -5.80 1.97
C SER A 110 26.65 -6.07 2.85
N GLY A 111 26.50 -6.81 3.95
CA GLY A 111 27.56 -7.02 4.94
C GLY A 111 28.00 -5.75 5.68
N ARG A 112 27.49 -4.58 5.30
CA ARG A 112 27.86 -3.28 5.89
C ARG A 112 27.16 -3.10 7.23
N LYS A 113 27.90 -2.69 8.24
CA LYS A 113 27.34 -2.29 9.54
C LYS A 113 26.40 -1.08 9.35
N PRO A 114 25.28 -1.00 10.12
CA PRO A 114 24.44 0.20 10.11
C PRO A 114 25.27 1.42 10.52
N GLY A 115 25.26 2.46 9.69
CA GLY A 115 26.01 3.69 9.94
C GLY A 115 26.95 4.05 8.78
N ARG A 116 27.64 5.17 8.90
CA ARG A 116 28.63 5.61 7.91
C ARG A 116 29.92 4.82 8.08
N GLU A 117 30.58 4.47 6.97
CA GLU A 117 31.89 3.81 7.00
C GLU A 117 32.95 4.72 7.62
N LYS A 118 33.97 4.12 8.31
CA LYS A 118 35.16 4.86 8.76
C LYS A 118 35.82 5.57 7.58
N GLY A 119 36.01 6.88 7.69
CA GLY A 119 36.60 7.69 6.61
C GLY A 119 35.58 8.41 5.71
N HIS A 120 34.26 8.22 5.91
CA HIS A 120 33.28 9.02 5.20
C HIS A 120 33.43 10.49 5.58
N LYS A 121 33.80 11.33 4.62
CA LYS A 121 33.89 12.79 4.81
C LYS A 121 32.52 13.29 5.28
N ARG A 122 32.47 13.91 6.46
CA ARG A 122 31.27 14.62 6.89
C ARG A 122 30.94 15.66 5.81
N SER A 123 29.73 15.64 5.25
CA SER A 123 29.19 16.84 4.62
C SER A 123 28.92 17.82 5.75
N ALA A 124 29.95 18.63 6.08
CA ALA A 124 29.75 19.75 6.99
C ALA A 124 28.80 20.73 6.31
N PRO A 125 27.83 21.33 7.03
CA PRO A 125 27.09 22.46 6.49
C PRO A 125 28.10 23.53 6.10
N THR A 126 27.96 24.05 4.88
CA THR A 126 28.76 25.18 4.41
C THR A 126 28.13 26.45 4.92
N VAL A 127 29.00 27.42 5.32
CA VAL A 127 28.55 28.77 5.68
C VAL A 127 27.87 29.43 4.50
N THR A 128 26.83 30.21 4.76
CA THR A 128 26.05 30.93 3.74
C THR A 128 26.95 31.97 3.04
N THR A 129 26.91 32.00 1.71
CA THR A 129 27.68 33.00 0.93
C THR A 129 27.05 34.40 0.94
N ASN A 130 25.72 34.50 1.24
CA ASN A 130 24.96 35.74 1.28
C ASN A 130 24.25 35.86 2.64
N ALA A 131 24.99 36.27 3.69
CA ALA A 131 24.40 36.61 4.99
C ALA A 131 23.67 37.95 4.92
N ASP A 132 22.48 38.06 5.56
CA ASP A 132 21.75 39.32 5.65
C ASP A 132 22.44 40.35 6.51
N GLU A 133 23.22 39.88 7.50
CA GLU A 133 24.02 40.69 8.42
C GLU A 133 25.30 39.94 8.77
N THR A 134 26.42 40.63 8.81
CA THR A 134 27.70 40.10 9.24
C THR A 134 28.18 40.84 10.50
N ILE A 135 28.30 40.08 11.60
CA ILE A 135 28.73 40.60 12.89
C ILE A 135 30.18 40.17 13.12
N HIS A 136 31.13 41.09 13.20
CA HIS A 136 32.50 40.80 13.53
C HIS A 136 32.67 40.67 15.04
N VAL A 137 33.14 39.51 15.49
CA VAL A 137 33.39 39.23 16.91
C VAL A 137 34.82 39.56 17.29
N SER A 138 35.03 40.00 18.54
CA SER A 138 36.33 40.36 19.05
C SER A 138 37.29 39.16 19.10
N LYS A 139 38.52 39.36 18.70
CA LYS A 139 39.61 38.39 18.82
C LYS A 139 40.08 38.27 20.27
N ILE A 140 40.58 37.11 20.62
CA ILE A 140 41.28 36.90 21.87
C ILE A 140 42.67 37.56 21.74
N GLY A 141 42.87 38.67 22.42
CA GLY A 141 44.08 39.48 22.27
C GLY A 141 45.30 38.88 22.96
N THR A 142 45.12 38.10 24.05
CA THR A 142 46.23 37.54 24.85
C THR A 142 45.91 36.07 25.17
N CYS A 143 46.88 35.22 24.99
CA CYS A 143 46.84 33.81 25.36
C CYS A 143 46.99 33.63 26.89
N SER A 144 46.52 32.51 27.41
CA SER A 144 46.67 32.12 28.82
C SER A 144 48.14 32.04 29.27
N CYS A 145 49.09 31.92 28.34
CA CYS A 145 50.53 31.98 28.59
C CYS A 145 51.09 33.40 28.65
N GLY A 146 50.25 34.46 28.48
CA GLY A 146 50.68 35.87 28.51
C GLY A 146 51.16 36.47 27.17
N CYS A 147 51.24 35.66 26.11
CA CYS A 147 51.68 36.12 24.79
C CYS A 147 50.51 36.77 24.00
N LYS A 148 50.85 37.81 23.20
CA LYS A 148 49.84 38.35 22.23
C LYS A 148 49.52 37.33 21.14
N THR A 149 48.27 37.21 20.84
CA THR A 149 47.82 36.34 19.75
C THR A 149 48.01 36.97 18.38
N VAL A 150 48.26 36.15 17.36
CA VAL A 150 48.39 36.58 15.95
C VAL A 150 47.21 36.00 15.17
N GLU A 151 46.63 36.80 14.29
CA GLU A 151 45.54 36.39 13.39
C GLU A 151 46.04 35.34 12.39
N LYS A 152 45.25 34.29 12.13
CA LYS A 152 45.63 33.23 11.21
C LYS A 152 44.61 33.12 10.04
N GLU A 153 43.45 32.66 10.32
CA GLU A 153 42.41 32.46 9.32
C GLU A 153 41.03 32.95 9.81
N GLU A 154 40.17 33.37 8.91
CA GLU A 154 38.87 33.82 9.22
C GLU A 154 37.94 32.61 9.43
N VAL A 155 37.18 32.57 10.53
CA VAL A 155 36.26 31.53 10.87
C VAL A 155 34.87 32.15 10.99
N ALA A 156 33.97 31.75 10.10
CA ALA A 156 32.59 32.20 10.12
C ALA A 156 31.64 31.11 10.68
N ARG A 157 30.57 31.54 11.35
CA ARG A 157 29.49 30.69 11.83
C ARG A 157 28.18 31.40 11.63
N ASP A 158 27.20 30.75 10.98
CA ASP A 158 25.88 31.29 10.75
C ASP A 158 24.95 31.02 11.94
N LEU A 159 24.20 32.02 12.36
CA LEU A 159 23.03 31.92 13.23
C LEU A 159 21.79 32.21 12.39
N ILE A 160 21.03 31.17 12.06
CA ILE A 160 19.80 31.31 11.26
C ILE A 160 18.60 31.52 12.19
N THR A 161 17.93 32.67 12.05
CA THR A 161 16.71 33.00 12.79
C THR A 161 15.50 32.98 11.90
N LEU A 162 14.33 32.64 12.44
CA LEU A 162 13.05 32.67 11.73
C LEU A 162 12.13 33.71 12.36
N GLU A 163 11.73 34.73 11.61
CA GLU A 163 10.68 35.66 11.96
C GLU A 163 9.43 35.45 11.07
N ILE A 164 8.26 35.35 11.68
CA ILE A 164 6.99 35.25 10.96
C ILE A 164 6.21 36.53 11.19
N LYS A 165 6.02 37.35 10.13
CA LYS A 165 5.26 38.59 10.17
C LYS A 165 3.90 38.41 9.51
N VAL A 166 2.82 38.67 10.27
CA VAL A 166 1.45 38.68 9.76
C VAL A 166 1.04 40.13 9.45
N HIS A 167 0.64 40.36 8.19
CA HIS A 167 0.14 41.64 7.74
C HIS A 167 -1.38 41.60 7.67
N VAL A 168 -2.05 42.53 8.36
CA VAL A 168 -3.50 42.73 8.31
C VAL A 168 -3.80 43.98 7.52
N LYS A 169 -4.51 43.84 6.38
CA LYS A 169 -5.05 44.96 5.61
C LYS A 169 -6.53 45.10 5.94
N GLN A 170 -6.92 46.24 6.51
CA GLN A 170 -8.31 46.52 6.81
C GLN A 170 -8.93 47.37 5.69
N TYR A 171 -10.03 46.87 5.13
CA TYR A 171 -10.83 47.60 4.15
C TYR A 171 -12.05 48.18 4.88
N VAL A 172 -12.19 49.51 4.88
CA VAL A 172 -13.28 50.22 5.55
C VAL A 172 -14.14 50.92 4.51
N GLY A 173 -15.46 50.81 4.65
CA GLY A 173 -16.43 51.48 3.80
C GLY A 173 -17.71 51.77 4.57
N LYS A 174 -18.46 52.78 4.17
CA LYS A 174 -19.73 53.15 4.81
C LYS A 174 -20.90 52.51 4.08
N LYS A 175 -21.86 51.98 4.83
CA LYS A 175 -23.16 51.64 4.26
C LYS A 175 -23.84 52.93 3.85
N THR A 176 -24.57 52.91 2.76
CA THR A 176 -25.39 54.02 2.30
C THR A 176 -26.85 53.56 2.21
N ILE A 177 -27.76 54.49 2.48
CA ILE A 177 -29.20 54.25 2.38
C ILE A 177 -29.79 55.20 1.33
N CYS A 178 -30.70 54.72 0.52
CA CYS A 178 -31.43 55.52 -0.42
C CYS A 178 -32.54 56.35 0.34
N PRO A 179 -32.53 57.65 0.31
CA PRO A 179 -33.54 58.45 1.04
C PRO A 179 -34.96 58.33 0.47
N CYS A 180 -35.10 57.86 -0.77
CA CYS A 180 -36.40 57.67 -1.43
C CYS A 180 -37.07 56.34 -1.13
N CYS A 181 -36.31 55.23 -1.09
CA CYS A 181 -36.87 53.90 -0.95
C CYS A 181 -36.32 53.12 0.27
N ASN A 182 -35.54 53.77 1.12
CA ASN A 182 -34.89 53.22 2.32
C ASN A 182 -34.03 51.95 2.04
N LYS A 183 -33.63 51.66 0.80
CA LYS A 183 -32.82 50.53 0.44
C LYS A 183 -31.36 50.74 0.88
N GLU A 184 -30.82 49.80 1.67
CA GLU A 184 -29.43 49.81 2.10
C GLU A 184 -28.49 49.25 1.04
N TYR A 185 -27.34 49.88 0.89
CA TYR A 185 -26.26 49.39 0.03
C TYR A 185 -24.99 49.21 0.84
N LEU A 186 -24.35 48.07 0.64
CA LEU A 186 -23.04 47.80 1.20
C LEU A 186 -21.94 48.44 0.32
N PRO A 187 -20.82 48.84 0.91
CA PRO A 187 -19.68 49.31 0.15
C PRO A 187 -19.14 48.21 -0.77
N LYS A 188 -18.59 48.58 -1.92
CA LYS A 188 -17.96 47.64 -2.86
C LYS A 188 -16.58 47.31 -2.35
N PHE A 189 -16.44 46.09 -1.80
CA PHE A 189 -15.15 45.53 -1.43
C PHE A 189 -14.47 44.85 -2.63
N PRO A 190 -13.13 44.68 -2.62
CA PRO A 190 -12.43 43.87 -3.62
C PRO A 190 -12.99 42.44 -3.68
N SER A 191 -12.91 41.81 -4.86
CA SER A 191 -13.50 40.47 -5.12
C SER A 191 -12.98 39.34 -4.22
N ASN A 192 -11.79 39.49 -3.63
CA ASN A 192 -11.19 38.60 -2.68
C ASN A 192 -11.53 38.88 -1.21
N VAL A 193 -12.28 39.97 -0.93
CA VAL A 193 -12.73 40.39 0.42
C VAL A 193 -14.24 40.20 0.52
N LYS A 194 -14.68 38.98 0.85
CA LYS A 194 -16.08 38.54 0.82
C LYS A 194 -16.74 38.40 2.18
N SER A 195 -15.95 38.25 3.22
CA SER A 195 -16.39 38.03 4.60
C SER A 195 -15.67 38.97 5.55
N ILE A 196 -16.10 39.00 6.81
CA ILE A 196 -15.50 39.85 7.85
C ILE A 196 -13.99 39.57 7.99
N ILE A 197 -13.60 38.31 7.95
CA ILE A 197 -12.19 37.90 7.94
C ILE A 197 -11.94 37.09 6.68
N ASN A 198 -10.91 37.48 5.93
CA ASN A 198 -10.49 36.80 4.71
C ASN A 198 -9.01 36.43 4.84
N TYR A 199 -8.66 35.27 4.34
CA TYR A 199 -7.29 34.79 4.29
C TYR A 199 -6.80 34.80 2.83
N ASP A 200 -5.59 35.28 2.64
CA ASP A 200 -4.97 35.33 1.31
C ASP A 200 -4.54 33.96 0.80
N GLU A 201 -4.02 33.92 -0.41
CA GLU A 201 -3.55 32.69 -1.06
C GLU A 201 -2.33 32.10 -0.35
N GLY A 202 -1.53 32.90 0.35
CA GLY A 202 -0.37 32.41 1.14
C GLY A 202 -0.82 31.56 2.32
N ILE A 203 -1.76 32.08 3.13
CA ILE A 203 -2.32 31.32 4.27
C ILE A 203 -3.07 30.08 3.78
N LYS A 204 -3.88 30.21 2.71
CA LYS A 204 -4.58 29.06 2.13
C LYS A 204 -3.62 27.98 1.63
N THR A 205 -2.50 28.38 1.03
CA THR A 205 -1.43 27.45 0.60
C THR A 205 -0.87 26.68 1.78
N LEU A 206 -0.57 27.36 2.87
CA LEU A 206 -0.06 26.72 4.07
C LEU A 206 -1.08 25.74 4.67
N VAL A 207 -2.37 26.10 4.71
CA VAL A 207 -3.46 25.22 5.15
C VAL A 207 -3.50 23.94 4.32
N VAL A 208 -3.49 24.02 2.99
CA VAL A 208 -3.52 22.86 2.10
C VAL A 208 -2.30 21.98 2.30
N TYR A 209 -1.11 22.57 2.39
CA TYR A 209 0.14 21.83 2.59
C TYR A 209 0.15 21.09 3.94
N LEU A 210 -0.17 21.78 5.03
CA LEU A 210 -0.19 21.22 6.39
C LEU A 210 -1.23 20.09 6.51
N ASN A 211 -2.45 20.33 6.00
CA ASN A 211 -3.54 19.36 6.13
C ASN A 211 -3.33 18.12 5.24
N SER A 212 -2.85 18.30 3.98
CA SER A 212 -2.75 17.20 3.02
C SER A 212 -1.39 16.52 3.08
N TYR A 213 -0.30 17.28 2.95
CA TYR A 213 1.03 16.68 2.87
C TYR A 213 1.59 16.29 4.25
N CYS A 214 1.48 17.22 5.22
CA CYS A 214 1.91 16.95 6.60
C CYS A 214 0.88 16.10 7.37
N ASN A 215 -0.31 15.86 6.82
CA ASN A 215 -1.40 15.10 7.45
C ASN A 215 -1.89 15.67 8.79
N ILE A 216 -1.67 16.96 9.05
CA ILE A 216 -2.06 17.60 10.31
C ILE A 216 -3.59 17.72 10.36
N PRO A 217 -4.26 17.29 11.46
CA PRO A 217 -5.69 17.43 11.64
C PRO A 217 -6.13 18.91 11.63
N ASN A 218 -7.38 19.18 11.19
CA ASN A 218 -7.88 20.55 11.05
C ASN A 218 -7.68 21.39 12.31
N GLN A 219 -7.98 20.83 13.48
CA GLN A 219 -7.78 21.51 14.76
C GLN A 219 -6.31 21.90 14.96
N LYS A 220 -5.38 20.98 14.72
CA LYS A 220 -3.96 21.24 14.90
C LYS A 220 -3.40 22.24 13.88
N VAL A 221 -3.98 22.31 12.66
CA VAL A 221 -3.67 23.35 11.69
C VAL A 221 -4.06 24.73 12.25
N THR A 222 -5.26 24.85 12.83
CA THR A 222 -5.72 26.13 13.41
C THR A 222 -4.88 26.56 14.62
N GLU A 223 -4.51 25.61 15.50
CA GLU A 223 -3.64 25.86 16.64
C GLU A 223 -2.24 26.31 16.20
N LEU A 224 -1.65 25.63 15.19
CA LEU A 224 -0.34 25.96 14.67
C LEU A 224 -0.30 27.37 14.04
N LEU A 225 -1.30 27.69 13.22
CA LEU A 225 -1.40 29.03 12.60
C LEU A 225 -1.58 30.12 13.65
N GLY A 226 -2.37 29.86 14.70
CA GLY A 226 -2.50 30.73 15.84
C GLY A 226 -1.17 30.97 16.56
N LEU A 227 -0.43 29.90 16.86
CA LEU A 227 0.88 29.94 17.50
C LEU A 227 1.89 30.74 16.68
N LEU A 228 2.04 30.42 15.38
CA LEU A 228 3.00 31.07 14.48
C LEU A 228 2.68 32.55 14.20
N SER A 229 1.51 33.01 14.57
CA SER A 229 1.03 34.40 14.30
C SER A 229 0.79 35.23 15.56
N ASP A 230 1.26 34.76 16.72
CA ASP A 230 0.95 35.38 18.02
C ASP A 230 -0.56 35.66 18.22
N GLY A 231 -1.38 34.68 17.82
CA GLY A 231 -2.84 34.76 17.93
C GLY A 231 -3.56 35.66 16.90
N LYS A 232 -2.82 36.26 15.95
CA LYS A 232 -3.43 37.13 14.91
C LYS A 232 -4.28 36.35 13.90
N ILE A 233 -3.90 35.08 13.59
CA ILE A 233 -4.69 34.20 12.72
C ILE A 233 -5.62 33.39 13.60
N LYS A 234 -6.91 33.74 13.62
CA LYS A 234 -7.99 33.03 14.32
C LYS A 234 -8.85 32.28 13.32
N MET A 235 -8.39 31.08 12.90
CA MET A 235 -9.07 30.26 11.90
C MET A 235 -9.91 29.18 12.56
N SER A 236 -11.13 28.92 12.09
CA SER A 236 -11.95 27.80 12.53
C SER A 236 -11.61 26.53 11.76
N GLN A 237 -11.92 25.36 12.33
CA GLN A 237 -11.78 24.06 11.61
C GLN A 237 -12.65 24.02 10.35
N GLY A 238 -13.81 24.71 10.36
CA GLY A 238 -14.69 24.86 9.19
C GLY A 238 -13.97 25.58 8.06
N THR A 239 -13.27 26.67 8.37
CA THR A 239 -12.48 27.43 7.39
C THR A 239 -11.36 26.59 6.75
N VAL A 240 -10.71 25.69 7.52
CA VAL A 240 -9.76 24.72 6.97
C VAL A 240 -10.45 23.80 5.95
N GLY A 241 -11.62 23.25 6.30
CA GLY A 241 -12.42 22.42 5.41
C GLY A 241 -12.88 23.17 4.14
N ASP A 242 -13.31 24.40 4.27
CA ASP A 242 -13.72 25.25 3.13
C ASP A 242 -12.52 25.59 2.24
N THR A 243 -11.33 25.80 2.80
CA THR A 243 -10.10 26.00 2.05
C THR A 243 -9.75 24.75 1.21
N MET A 244 -9.88 23.56 1.79
CA MET A 244 -9.67 22.30 1.06
C MET A 244 -10.70 22.11 -0.07
N LYS A 245 -11.98 22.43 0.19
CA LYS A 245 -13.04 22.42 -0.82
C LYS A 245 -12.76 23.42 -1.96
N GLN A 246 -12.33 24.62 -1.63
CA GLN A 246 -11.97 25.65 -2.60
C GLN A 246 -10.77 25.21 -3.45
N PHE A 247 -9.74 24.62 -2.83
CA PHE A 247 -8.59 24.08 -3.54
C PHE A 247 -8.99 22.98 -4.52
N ASN A 248 -9.80 22.01 -4.08
CA ASN A 248 -10.31 20.94 -4.95
C ASN A 248 -11.05 21.49 -6.17
N LYS A 249 -11.88 22.54 -5.99
CA LYS A 249 -12.58 23.19 -7.11
C LYS A 249 -11.60 23.83 -8.09
N LYS A 250 -10.63 24.60 -7.59
CA LYS A 250 -9.67 25.34 -8.41
C LYS A 250 -8.60 24.47 -9.04
N SER A 251 -8.28 23.32 -8.45
CA SER A 251 -7.29 22.37 -9.00
C SER A 251 -7.82 21.51 -10.15
N ARG A 252 -9.13 21.50 -10.43
CA ARG A 252 -9.72 20.67 -11.50
C ARG A 252 -9.01 20.80 -12.86
N PRO A 253 -8.69 22.01 -13.38
CA PRO A 253 -7.98 22.13 -14.64
C PRO A 253 -6.58 21.46 -14.63
N SER A 254 -5.90 21.51 -13.48
CA SER A 254 -4.61 20.87 -13.28
C SER A 254 -4.75 19.35 -13.19
N ILE A 255 -5.78 18.84 -12.55
CA ILE A 255 -6.11 17.40 -12.50
C ILE A 255 -6.41 16.88 -13.92
N GLU A 256 -7.17 17.62 -14.73
CA GLU A 256 -7.43 17.23 -16.12
C GLU A 256 -6.16 17.21 -16.99
N LYS A 257 -5.20 18.11 -16.72
CA LYS A 257 -3.88 18.03 -17.37
C LYS A 257 -3.14 16.75 -16.97
N ILE A 258 -3.11 16.42 -15.67
CA ILE A 258 -2.51 15.18 -15.18
C ILE A 258 -3.14 13.98 -15.86
N LYS A 259 -4.46 13.91 -15.97
CA LYS A 259 -5.17 12.83 -16.69
C LYS A 259 -4.70 12.71 -18.14
N ARG A 260 -4.55 13.83 -18.86
CA ARG A 260 -4.06 13.81 -20.25
C ARG A 260 -2.64 13.25 -20.37
N VAL A 261 -1.75 13.56 -19.43
CA VAL A 261 -0.40 13.00 -19.38
C VAL A 261 -0.45 11.50 -19.15
N ILE A 262 -1.27 11.03 -18.22
CA ILE A 262 -1.47 9.62 -17.92
C ILE A 262 -1.96 8.89 -19.19
N LEU A 263 -2.98 9.42 -19.86
CA LEU A 263 -3.55 8.80 -21.06
C LEU A 263 -2.56 8.73 -22.25
N LYS A 264 -1.55 9.60 -22.28
CA LYS A 264 -0.49 9.60 -23.30
C LYS A 264 0.73 8.78 -22.88
N SER A 265 0.83 8.37 -21.63
CA SER A 265 1.98 7.61 -21.13
C SER A 265 1.94 6.18 -21.69
N PRO A 266 3.08 5.61 -22.11
CA PRO A 266 3.10 4.23 -22.64
C PRO A 266 2.87 3.18 -21.57
N VAL A 267 3.20 3.49 -20.31
CA VAL A 267 3.06 2.60 -19.15
C VAL A 267 2.53 3.41 -17.98
N ILE A 268 1.53 2.88 -17.31
CA ILE A 268 0.98 3.41 -16.06
C ILE A 268 1.01 2.33 -14.98
N ASN A 269 1.08 2.75 -13.73
CA ASN A 269 0.96 1.89 -12.56
C ASN A 269 -0.35 2.20 -11.84
N GLU A 270 -1.15 1.21 -11.59
CA GLU A 270 -2.43 1.34 -10.89
C GLU A 270 -2.42 0.48 -9.63
N ASP A 271 -3.06 0.99 -8.57
CA ASP A 271 -3.32 0.23 -7.34
C ASP A 271 -4.50 0.87 -6.62
N GLU A 272 -5.17 0.09 -5.79
CA GLU A 272 -6.24 0.56 -4.94
C GLU A 272 -5.98 0.29 -3.46
N THR A 273 -6.59 1.13 -2.61
CA THR A 273 -6.50 0.93 -1.16
C THR A 273 -7.84 1.20 -0.48
N PRO A 274 -8.24 0.38 0.50
CA PRO A 274 -9.42 0.69 1.29
C PRO A 274 -9.20 1.96 2.12
N ILE A 275 -10.25 2.78 2.19
CA ILE A 275 -10.32 3.98 3.03
C ILE A 275 -11.53 3.89 3.95
N THR A 276 -11.40 4.43 5.17
CA THR A 276 -12.52 4.55 6.11
C THR A 276 -13.18 5.90 5.94
N VAL A 277 -14.49 5.91 5.67
CA VAL A 277 -15.29 7.12 5.51
C VAL A 277 -16.55 6.98 6.35
N ASN A 278 -16.69 7.81 7.40
CA ASN A 278 -17.79 7.72 8.35
C ASN A 278 -18.04 6.30 8.87
N GLY A 279 -16.97 5.63 9.29
CA GLY A 279 -17.00 4.25 9.80
C GLY A 279 -17.22 3.15 8.74
N LYS A 280 -17.49 3.51 7.47
CA LYS A 280 -17.69 2.55 6.37
C LYS A 280 -16.41 2.41 5.54
N ILE A 281 -16.16 1.19 5.05
CA ILE A 281 -15.06 0.93 4.13
C ILE A 281 -15.48 1.38 2.72
N MET A 282 -14.68 2.24 2.14
CA MET A 282 -14.76 2.72 0.76
C MET A 282 -13.41 2.47 0.07
N SER A 283 -13.21 2.93 -1.16
CA SER A 283 -11.98 2.71 -1.92
C SER A 283 -11.33 4.01 -2.35
N SER A 284 -10.01 4.02 -2.42
CA SER A 284 -9.25 5.02 -3.15
C SER A 284 -8.44 4.32 -4.24
N ILE A 285 -8.51 4.83 -5.47
CA ILE A 285 -7.82 4.34 -6.65
C ILE A 285 -6.72 5.34 -6.99
N GLY A 286 -5.54 4.84 -7.32
CA GLY A 286 -4.40 5.65 -7.70
C GLY A 286 -3.79 5.19 -9.03
N VAL A 287 -3.54 6.14 -9.93
CA VAL A 287 -2.84 5.90 -11.20
C VAL A 287 -1.59 6.78 -11.24
N PHE A 288 -0.46 6.16 -11.53
CA PHE A 288 0.84 6.78 -11.39
C PHE A 288 1.70 6.55 -12.64
N THR A 289 2.47 7.58 -13.00
CA THR A 289 3.60 7.48 -13.91
C THR A 289 4.86 7.96 -13.19
N LYS A 290 6.02 7.90 -13.83
CA LYS A 290 7.25 8.51 -13.28
C LYS A 290 7.11 10.03 -13.09
N GLU A 291 6.25 10.68 -13.89
CA GLU A 291 6.11 12.13 -13.97
C GLU A 291 4.93 12.70 -13.17
N VAL A 292 3.83 11.97 -13.13
CA VAL A 292 2.58 12.45 -12.52
C VAL A 292 1.92 11.42 -11.62
N SER A 293 1.02 11.89 -10.77
CA SER A 293 0.20 11.08 -9.87
C SER A 293 -1.24 11.54 -9.89
N LEU A 294 -2.16 10.61 -10.03
CA LEU A 294 -3.59 10.84 -9.91
C LEU A 294 -4.16 9.89 -8.85
N VAL A 295 -4.85 10.44 -7.89
CA VAL A 295 -5.54 9.67 -6.84
C VAL A 295 -6.93 10.23 -6.67
N ASP A 296 -7.94 9.36 -6.55
CA ASP A 296 -9.30 9.77 -6.21
C ASP A 296 -9.96 8.75 -5.27
N ALA A 297 -11.13 9.10 -4.72
CA ALA A 297 -11.85 8.32 -3.74
C ALA A 297 -13.26 7.99 -4.23
N PHE A 298 -13.69 6.73 -4.03
CA PHE A 298 -14.92 6.16 -4.55
C PHE A 298 -15.68 5.38 -3.47
N LYS A 299 -16.97 5.14 -3.67
CA LYS A 299 -17.81 4.39 -2.72
C LYS A 299 -17.40 2.93 -2.58
N ASN A 300 -16.88 2.33 -3.63
CA ASN A 300 -16.49 0.92 -3.71
C ASN A 300 -15.31 0.74 -4.69
N ARG A 301 -14.90 -0.51 -4.91
CA ARG A 301 -13.86 -0.90 -5.88
C ARG A 301 -14.46 -1.70 -7.05
N LYS A 302 -15.65 -1.33 -7.51
CA LYS A 302 -16.29 -1.93 -8.67
C LYS A 302 -15.89 -1.20 -9.95
N LEU A 303 -16.20 -1.79 -11.09
CA LEU A 303 -15.90 -1.27 -12.42
C LEU A 303 -16.33 0.19 -12.60
N GLU A 304 -17.56 0.53 -12.13
CA GLU A 304 -18.11 1.88 -12.21
C GLU A 304 -17.19 2.96 -11.59
N SER A 305 -16.44 2.60 -10.54
CA SER A 305 -15.50 3.52 -9.88
C SER A 305 -14.25 3.81 -10.73
N PHE A 306 -13.78 2.83 -11.48
CA PHE A 306 -12.69 2.99 -12.43
C PHE A 306 -13.13 3.78 -13.66
N GLU A 307 -14.36 3.57 -14.13
CA GLU A 307 -14.98 4.35 -15.21
C GLU A 307 -15.19 5.81 -14.76
N GLU A 308 -15.70 6.05 -13.51
CA GLU A 308 -15.82 7.40 -12.94
C GLU A 308 -14.46 8.12 -12.89
N MET A 309 -13.37 7.42 -12.63
CA MET A 309 -12.02 7.98 -12.67
C MET A 309 -11.65 8.44 -14.08
N GLY A 310 -12.14 7.75 -15.12
CA GLY A 310 -12.03 8.13 -16.52
C GLY A 310 -10.60 8.00 -17.06
N ILE A 311 -9.89 6.97 -16.68
CA ILE A 311 -8.54 6.62 -17.16
C ILE A 311 -8.55 5.27 -17.87
N LEU A 312 -8.82 4.17 -17.12
CA LEU A 312 -8.66 2.81 -17.64
C LEU A 312 -9.61 2.48 -18.79
N ASP A 313 -10.79 3.07 -18.78
CA ASP A 313 -11.81 2.96 -19.85
C ASP A 313 -11.35 3.51 -21.21
N ARG A 314 -10.31 4.36 -21.24
CA ARG A 314 -9.79 5.04 -22.45
C ARG A 314 -8.31 4.82 -22.69
N TYR A 315 -7.64 4.12 -21.77
CA TYR A 315 -6.20 3.95 -21.82
C TYR A 315 -5.83 2.76 -22.73
N ILE A 316 -4.90 2.96 -23.66
CA ILE A 316 -4.48 1.95 -24.64
C ILE A 316 -3.06 1.43 -24.44
N GLY A 317 -2.30 1.98 -23.48
CA GLY A 317 -0.94 1.54 -23.17
C GLY A 317 -0.90 0.30 -22.28
N THR A 318 0.18 0.14 -21.51
CA THR A 318 0.33 -0.96 -20.55
C THR A 318 -0.01 -0.50 -19.14
N VAL A 319 -0.90 -1.23 -18.46
CA VAL A 319 -1.26 -1.04 -17.07
C VAL A 319 -0.50 -2.04 -16.20
N CYS A 320 0.36 -1.54 -15.30
CA CYS A 320 0.98 -2.36 -14.26
C CYS A 320 0.09 -2.35 -13.03
N HIS A 321 -0.30 -3.52 -12.54
CA HIS A 321 -1.23 -3.64 -11.41
C HIS A 321 -0.98 -4.91 -10.60
N ASP A 322 -1.60 -4.96 -9.42
CA ASP A 322 -1.76 -6.21 -8.69
C ASP A 322 -2.90 -7.01 -9.33
N HIS A 323 -2.90 -8.33 -9.13
CA HIS A 323 -3.94 -9.17 -9.71
C HIS A 323 -5.32 -8.82 -9.15
N ASN A 324 -6.08 -8.04 -9.91
CA ASN A 324 -7.49 -7.75 -9.66
C ASN A 324 -8.29 -8.04 -10.93
N ASN A 325 -9.27 -8.93 -10.85
CA ASN A 325 -10.10 -9.37 -11.98
C ASN A 325 -10.78 -8.20 -12.74
N ILE A 326 -10.90 -7.02 -12.13
CA ILE A 326 -11.46 -5.84 -12.79
C ILE A 326 -10.65 -5.44 -14.03
N HIS A 327 -9.33 -5.65 -14.01
CA HIS A 327 -8.45 -5.28 -15.13
C HIS A 327 -8.75 -6.06 -16.40
N THR A 328 -9.28 -7.29 -16.32
CA THR A 328 -9.71 -8.08 -17.49
C THR A 328 -10.85 -7.42 -18.26
N SER A 329 -11.58 -6.47 -17.65
CA SER A 329 -12.64 -5.70 -18.31
C SER A 329 -12.10 -4.59 -19.23
N PHE A 330 -10.81 -4.22 -19.11
CA PHE A 330 -10.20 -3.14 -19.91
C PHE A 330 -9.38 -3.73 -21.08
N VAL A 331 -10.08 -4.36 -22.01
CA VAL A 331 -9.49 -5.12 -23.16
C VAL A 331 -8.66 -4.28 -24.11
N GLN A 332 -8.81 -2.95 -24.11
CA GLN A 332 -8.06 -2.02 -24.97
C GLN A 332 -6.63 -1.76 -24.49
N SER A 333 -6.32 -2.04 -23.22
CA SER A 333 -4.99 -1.88 -22.64
C SER A 333 -4.30 -3.23 -22.46
N LYS A 334 -2.97 -3.22 -22.54
CA LYS A 334 -2.15 -4.39 -22.20
C LYS A 334 -1.99 -4.44 -20.69
N GLN A 335 -2.09 -5.65 -20.12
CA GLN A 335 -1.93 -5.85 -18.70
C GLN A 335 -0.50 -6.30 -18.36
N ALA A 336 0.04 -5.85 -17.24
CA ALA A 336 1.30 -6.31 -16.67
C ALA A 336 1.12 -6.54 -15.18
N GLU A 337 1.23 -7.79 -14.72
CA GLU A 337 1.06 -8.12 -13.32
C GLU A 337 2.34 -7.93 -12.51
N CYS A 338 2.17 -7.50 -11.27
CA CYS A 338 3.25 -7.33 -10.32
C CYS A 338 3.89 -8.67 -9.95
N ASN A 339 5.09 -8.98 -10.47
CA ASN A 339 5.79 -10.23 -10.17
C ASN A 339 6.17 -10.37 -8.69
N PHE A 340 6.27 -9.29 -7.93
CA PHE A 340 6.53 -9.38 -6.50
C PHE A 340 5.37 -10.01 -5.73
N HIS A 341 4.12 -9.76 -6.15
CA HIS A 341 2.95 -10.45 -5.60
C HIS A 341 2.95 -11.92 -5.98
N ILE A 342 3.33 -12.25 -7.22
CA ILE A 342 3.49 -13.65 -7.66
C ILE A 342 4.51 -14.37 -6.79
N LEU A 343 5.68 -13.79 -6.58
CA LEU A 343 6.72 -14.36 -5.71
C LEU A 343 6.21 -14.57 -4.27
N ARG A 344 5.38 -13.66 -3.74
CA ARG A 344 4.77 -13.85 -2.42
C ARG A 344 3.78 -15.02 -2.39
N TYR A 345 2.98 -15.18 -3.43
CA TYR A 345 2.06 -16.32 -3.53
C TYR A 345 2.82 -17.63 -3.66
N CYS A 346 3.82 -17.70 -4.54
CA CYS A 346 4.70 -18.85 -4.67
C CYS A 346 5.38 -19.20 -3.33
N LYS A 347 5.90 -18.20 -2.63
CA LYS A 347 6.49 -18.38 -1.31
C LYS A 347 5.50 -18.96 -0.30
N ALA A 348 4.24 -18.48 -0.29
CA ALA A 348 3.22 -19.05 0.58
C ALA A 348 2.97 -20.53 0.29
N GLU A 349 2.89 -20.92 -0.98
CA GLU A 349 2.71 -22.33 -1.38
C GLU A 349 3.95 -23.16 -1.04
N TYR A 350 5.15 -22.60 -1.22
CA TYR A 350 6.39 -23.28 -0.79
C TYR A 350 6.44 -23.51 0.72
N GLU A 351 6.03 -22.52 1.52
CA GLU A 351 6.00 -22.67 2.98
C GLU A 351 5.07 -23.80 3.44
N VAL A 352 3.99 -24.07 2.68
CA VAL A 352 3.01 -25.13 2.94
C VAL A 352 3.46 -26.47 2.38
N HIS A 353 3.83 -26.53 1.09
CA HIS A 353 4.01 -27.77 0.35
C HIS A 353 5.46 -28.22 0.21
N LYS A 354 6.45 -27.33 0.47
CA LYS A 354 7.91 -27.58 0.42
C LYS A 354 8.40 -28.19 -0.92
N ARG A 355 7.75 -27.81 -2.05
CA ARG A 355 8.13 -28.33 -3.37
C ARG A 355 9.34 -27.56 -3.91
N GLU A 356 10.35 -28.28 -4.39
CA GLU A 356 11.55 -27.65 -4.97
C GLU A 356 11.26 -26.91 -6.27
N SER A 357 10.33 -27.41 -7.08
CA SER A 357 9.90 -26.73 -8.32
C SER A 357 9.37 -25.32 -8.11
N ILE A 358 8.76 -25.03 -6.93
CA ILE A 358 8.32 -23.67 -6.60
C ILE A 358 9.52 -22.72 -6.43
N THR A 359 10.59 -23.18 -5.78
CA THR A 359 11.80 -22.36 -5.60
C THR A 359 12.51 -22.14 -6.92
N GLU A 360 12.64 -23.15 -7.76
CA GLU A 360 13.21 -23.02 -9.09
C GLU A 360 12.43 -22.01 -9.96
N PHE A 361 11.10 -22.05 -9.89
CA PHE A 361 10.26 -21.09 -10.59
C PHE A 361 10.46 -19.66 -10.08
N MET A 362 10.55 -19.47 -8.75
CA MET A 362 10.81 -18.17 -8.14
C MET A 362 12.20 -17.64 -8.52
N ASP A 363 13.21 -18.47 -8.47
CA ASP A 363 14.59 -18.11 -8.81
C ASP A 363 14.69 -17.71 -10.28
N TYR A 364 14.00 -18.42 -11.16
CA TYR A 364 13.94 -18.08 -12.58
C TYR A 364 13.31 -16.71 -12.84
N LEU A 365 12.21 -16.36 -12.16
CA LEU A 365 11.63 -15.02 -12.27
C LEU A 365 12.60 -13.92 -11.80
N LEU A 366 13.38 -14.19 -10.76
CA LEU A 366 14.41 -13.28 -10.27
C LEU A 366 15.59 -13.17 -11.24
N GLU A 367 16.00 -14.26 -11.87
CA GLU A 367 17.02 -14.26 -12.93
C GLU A 367 16.59 -13.40 -14.12
N LEU A 368 15.34 -13.53 -14.58
CA LEU A 368 14.81 -12.70 -15.66
C LEU A 368 14.83 -11.20 -15.30
N ARG A 369 14.49 -10.85 -14.07
CA ARG A 369 14.63 -9.46 -13.57
C ARG A 369 16.06 -8.96 -13.67
N ASP A 370 17.01 -9.74 -13.17
CA ASP A 370 18.43 -9.36 -13.13
C ASP A 370 19.01 -9.25 -14.54
N ARG A 371 18.55 -10.08 -15.47
CA ARG A 371 18.87 -9.95 -16.91
C ARG A 371 18.33 -8.66 -17.52
N VAL A 372 17.09 -8.27 -17.20
CA VAL A 372 16.53 -6.98 -17.63
C VAL A 372 17.36 -5.82 -17.08
N ASP A 373 17.77 -5.86 -15.81
CA ASP A 373 18.59 -4.81 -15.23
C ASP A 373 19.98 -4.72 -15.93
N THR A 374 20.58 -5.87 -16.23
CA THR A 374 21.83 -5.94 -17.01
C THR A 374 21.64 -5.36 -18.42
N TYR A 375 20.55 -5.71 -19.10
CA TYR A 375 20.26 -5.22 -20.46
C TYR A 375 19.98 -3.71 -20.49
N LYS A 376 19.32 -3.18 -19.47
CA LYS A 376 19.16 -1.71 -19.32
C LYS A 376 20.51 -0.99 -19.22
N LEU A 377 21.47 -1.55 -18.49
CA LEU A 377 22.84 -1.00 -18.42
C LEU A 377 23.56 -1.04 -19.78
N GLN A 378 23.22 -1.98 -20.66
CA GLN A 378 23.72 -2.09 -22.02
C GLN A 378 22.94 -1.19 -23.04
N GLY A 379 21.98 -0.41 -22.56
CA GLY A 379 21.16 0.48 -23.42
C GLY A 379 20.04 -0.24 -24.20
N LYS A 380 19.76 -1.51 -23.92
CA LYS A 380 18.62 -2.23 -24.53
C LYS A 380 17.30 -1.74 -23.91
N THR A 381 16.23 -1.84 -24.67
CA THR A 381 14.89 -1.42 -24.27
C THR A 381 13.87 -2.58 -24.13
N SER A 382 14.22 -3.76 -24.63
CA SER A 382 13.39 -4.97 -24.59
C SER A 382 14.27 -6.21 -24.82
N PHE A 383 13.72 -7.39 -24.55
CA PHE A 383 14.23 -8.63 -25.13
C PHE A 383 13.88 -8.66 -26.63
N THR A 384 14.68 -9.41 -27.41
CA THR A 384 14.30 -9.81 -28.78
C THR A 384 13.16 -10.83 -28.68
N GLU A 385 12.38 -10.97 -29.74
CA GLU A 385 11.29 -11.95 -29.80
C GLU A 385 11.78 -13.37 -29.49
N LYS A 386 12.94 -13.76 -30.04
CA LYS A 386 13.58 -15.07 -29.77
C LYS A 386 13.94 -15.24 -28.29
N GLU A 387 14.45 -14.22 -27.64
CA GLU A 387 14.78 -14.25 -26.21
C GLU A 387 13.50 -14.33 -25.35
N TYR A 388 12.44 -13.63 -25.76
CA TYR A 388 11.14 -13.68 -25.11
C TYR A 388 10.51 -15.07 -25.21
N GLU A 389 10.44 -15.65 -26.41
CA GLU A 389 9.89 -17.00 -26.61
C GLU A 389 10.67 -18.07 -25.83
N LYS A 390 12.01 -17.93 -25.78
CA LYS A 390 12.84 -18.82 -24.95
C LYS A 390 12.50 -18.66 -23.46
N ALA A 391 12.32 -17.42 -23.01
CA ALA A 391 11.96 -17.17 -21.62
C ALA A 391 10.56 -17.70 -21.27
N LYS A 392 9.58 -17.54 -22.17
CA LYS A 392 8.23 -18.06 -22.03
C LYS A 392 8.21 -19.60 -22.01
N THR A 393 8.97 -20.23 -22.89
CA THR A 393 9.11 -21.70 -22.96
C THR A 393 9.66 -22.25 -21.64
N GLU A 394 10.71 -21.62 -21.11
CA GLU A 394 11.30 -22.03 -19.84
C GLU A 394 10.37 -21.80 -18.64
N TYR A 395 9.66 -20.68 -18.63
CA TYR A 395 8.62 -20.40 -17.62
C TYR A 395 7.55 -21.51 -17.61
N LEU A 396 7.04 -21.91 -18.78
CA LEU A 396 6.04 -22.97 -18.89
C LEU A 396 6.60 -24.35 -18.55
N ARG A 397 7.87 -24.61 -18.87
CA ARG A 397 8.57 -25.85 -18.50
C ARG A 397 8.65 -25.99 -16.97
N LEU A 398 9.02 -24.93 -16.27
CA LEU A 398 9.09 -24.92 -14.81
C LEU A 398 7.72 -25.10 -14.17
N LEU A 399 6.67 -24.50 -14.74
CA LEU A 399 5.30 -24.75 -14.29
C LEU A 399 4.86 -26.22 -14.52
N SER A 400 5.30 -26.84 -15.62
CA SER A 400 5.01 -28.26 -15.87
C SER A 400 5.72 -29.15 -14.85
N LYS A 401 6.97 -28.83 -14.51
CA LYS A 401 7.69 -29.53 -13.45
C LYS A 401 6.95 -29.41 -12.09
N TRP A 402 6.44 -28.22 -11.77
CA TRP A 402 5.63 -28.01 -10.59
C TRP A 402 4.32 -28.82 -10.63
N ASP A 403 3.68 -28.94 -11.80
CA ASP A 403 2.49 -29.81 -11.94
C ASP A 403 2.79 -31.28 -11.71
N ASP A 404 3.94 -31.75 -12.16
CA ASP A 404 4.30 -33.14 -11.97
C ASP A 404 4.58 -33.44 -10.48
N GLU A 405 5.28 -32.54 -9.77
CA GLU A 405 5.42 -32.64 -8.31
C GLU A 405 4.08 -32.54 -7.59
N TYR A 406 3.20 -31.66 -8.07
CA TYR A 406 1.85 -31.52 -7.52
C TYR A 406 1.07 -32.82 -7.66
N LYS A 407 1.03 -33.43 -8.87
CA LYS A 407 0.29 -34.67 -9.15
C LYS A 407 0.84 -35.85 -8.35
N ALA A 408 2.17 -35.95 -8.22
CA ALA A 408 2.83 -37.00 -7.46
C ALA A 408 2.48 -36.97 -5.96
N ASN A 409 2.15 -35.78 -5.42
CA ASN A 409 1.88 -35.58 -3.99
C ASN A 409 0.40 -35.23 -3.70
N TYR A 410 -0.47 -35.23 -4.73
CA TYR A 410 -1.87 -34.85 -4.57
C TYR A 410 -2.66 -35.96 -3.88
N ASP A 411 -3.28 -35.59 -2.76
CA ASP A 411 -4.23 -36.44 -2.04
C ASP A 411 -5.65 -35.93 -2.29
N LYS A 412 -6.45 -36.73 -3.03
CA LYS A 412 -7.83 -36.37 -3.39
C LYS A 412 -8.72 -36.11 -2.16
N ASP A 413 -8.41 -36.77 -1.07
CA ASP A 413 -9.14 -36.62 0.17
C ASP A 413 -8.83 -35.30 0.89
N LYS A 414 -7.77 -34.59 0.48
CA LYS A 414 -7.35 -33.29 1.02
C LYS A 414 -7.47 -32.16 -0.02
N ASP A 415 -8.42 -32.25 -0.95
CA ASP A 415 -8.55 -31.29 -2.07
C ASP A 415 -8.54 -29.82 -1.64
N GLN A 416 -9.18 -29.49 -0.51
CA GLN A 416 -9.19 -28.10 0.01
C GLN A 416 -7.79 -27.60 0.44
N TYR A 417 -6.92 -28.50 0.88
CA TYR A 417 -5.52 -28.19 1.22
C TYR A 417 -4.72 -27.77 -0.02
N TYR A 418 -5.01 -28.36 -1.18
CA TYR A 418 -4.33 -28.05 -2.44
C TYR A 418 -5.01 -26.98 -3.28
N LYS A 419 -6.16 -26.45 -2.86
CA LYS A 419 -6.95 -25.51 -3.64
C LYS A 419 -6.18 -24.23 -3.97
N SER A 420 -5.45 -23.67 -3.01
CA SER A 420 -4.67 -22.44 -3.20
C SER A 420 -3.59 -22.63 -4.26
N GLU A 421 -2.81 -23.71 -4.17
CA GLU A 421 -1.76 -24.08 -5.11
C GLU A 421 -2.33 -24.29 -6.52
N ARG A 422 -3.46 -25.03 -6.65
CA ARG A 422 -4.13 -25.25 -7.93
C ARG A 422 -4.60 -23.94 -8.58
N CYS A 423 -5.23 -23.05 -7.81
CA CYS A 423 -5.65 -21.75 -8.31
C CYS A 423 -4.46 -20.89 -8.74
N LEU A 424 -3.37 -20.89 -7.98
CA LEU A 424 -2.16 -20.14 -8.34
C LEU A 424 -1.57 -20.67 -9.64
N LYS A 425 -1.40 -21.98 -9.80
CA LYS A 425 -0.86 -22.59 -11.03
C LYS A 425 -1.72 -22.28 -12.27
N ALA A 426 -3.05 -22.37 -12.14
CA ALA A 426 -3.97 -22.00 -13.22
C ALA A 426 -3.76 -20.55 -13.66
N ARG A 427 -3.69 -19.62 -12.70
CA ARG A 427 -3.42 -18.21 -12.96
C ARG A 427 -2.06 -17.99 -13.61
N LEU A 428 -1.00 -18.64 -13.12
CA LEU A 428 0.35 -18.51 -13.69
C LEU A 428 0.40 -18.93 -15.16
N ARG A 429 -0.45 -19.88 -15.60
CA ARG A 429 -0.58 -20.26 -17.00
C ARG A 429 -1.43 -19.30 -17.81
N GLU A 430 -2.56 -18.91 -17.26
CA GLU A 430 -3.52 -18.05 -17.96
C GLU A 430 -2.91 -16.68 -18.29
N TYR A 431 -2.15 -16.09 -17.36
CA TYR A 431 -1.60 -14.74 -17.47
C TYR A 431 -0.08 -14.71 -17.72
N VAL A 432 0.49 -15.74 -18.33
CA VAL A 432 1.94 -15.83 -18.59
C VAL A 432 2.49 -14.61 -19.31
N ASP A 433 1.78 -14.09 -20.31
CA ASP A 433 2.21 -12.93 -21.10
C ASP A 433 2.16 -11.65 -20.26
N ASP A 434 1.24 -11.54 -19.32
CA ASP A 434 1.14 -10.40 -18.41
C ASP A 434 2.24 -10.42 -17.35
N HIS A 435 2.63 -11.62 -16.89
CA HIS A 435 3.77 -11.81 -15.98
C HIS A 435 5.11 -11.52 -16.64
N LEU A 436 5.27 -11.87 -17.93
CA LEU A 436 6.51 -11.68 -18.70
C LEU A 436 6.55 -10.37 -19.48
N ARG A 437 5.53 -9.55 -19.44
CA ARG A 437 5.44 -8.31 -20.22
C ARG A 437 6.59 -7.32 -19.96
N PHE A 438 7.18 -7.33 -18.76
CA PHE A 438 8.35 -6.51 -18.43
C PHE A 438 9.60 -6.85 -19.28
N LEU A 439 9.61 -8.00 -19.96
CA LEU A 439 10.65 -8.38 -20.91
C LEU A 439 10.47 -7.70 -22.28
N THR A 440 9.23 -7.40 -22.66
CA THR A 440 8.90 -6.81 -23.98
C THR A 440 9.08 -5.30 -24.03
N ASP A 441 9.11 -4.65 -22.85
CA ASP A 441 9.34 -3.21 -22.73
C ASP A 441 9.92 -2.90 -21.35
N PHE A 442 11.17 -2.49 -21.29
CA PHE A 442 11.87 -2.24 -20.04
C PHE A 442 11.40 -0.99 -19.26
N ARG A 443 10.44 -0.22 -19.82
CA ARG A 443 9.72 0.81 -19.08
C ARG A 443 8.77 0.21 -18.06
N ILE A 444 8.32 -1.04 -18.30
CA ILE A 444 7.50 -1.82 -17.40
C ILE A 444 8.41 -2.37 -16.28
N GLU A 445 8.12 -2.00 -15.05
CA GLU A 445 8.90 -2.47 -13.91
C GLU A 445 8.45 -3.89 -13.50
N PHE A 446 9.37 -4.68 -12.97
CA PHE A 446 9.08 -6.02 -12.43
C PHE A 446 8.06 -5.99 -11.28
N THR A 447 7.90 -4.84 -10.64
CA THR A 447 7.03 -4.64 -9.47
C THR A 447 6.12 -3.43 -9.63
N ASN A 448 4.96 -3.43 -8.97
CA ASN A 448 4.07 -2.27 -8.92
C ASN A 448 4.40 -1.28 -7.78
N ASN A 449 5.68 -1.20 -7.38
CA ASN A 449 6.14 -0.37 -6.27
C ASN A 449 5.81 1.12 -6.41
N LEU A 450 5.69 1.63 -7.64
CA LEU A 450 5.37 3.04 -7.91
C LEU A 450 3.97 3.38 -7.37
N ALA A 451 2.99 2.54 -7.66
CA ALA A 451 1.62 2.71 -7.19
C ALA A 451 1.52 2.46 -5.67
N GLU A 452 2.14 1.39 -5.16
CA GLU A 452 2.16 1.11 -3.72
C GLU A 452 2.71 2.30 -2.91
N ARG A 453 3.83 2.90 -3.34
CA ARG A 453 4.42 4.09 -2.69
C ARG A 453 3.52 5.30 -2.78
N GLY A 454 2.85 5.49 -3.93
CA GLY A 454 1.90 6.59 -4.15
C GLY A 454 0.74 6.55 -3.14
N LEU A 455 0.15 5.37 -2.94
CA LEU A 455 -0.98 5.18 -2.02
C LEU A 455 -0.60 5.15 -0.54
N ARG A 456 0.67 4.98 -0.17
CA ARG A 456 1.11 5.03 1.25
C ARG A 456 0.72 6.33 1.95
N LYS A 457 0.64 7.44 1.22
CA LYS A 457 0.23 8.74 1.76
C LYS A 457 -1.18 8.69 2.33
N ILE A 458 -2.11 8.03 1.62
CA ILE A 458 -3.48 7.82 2.08
C ILE A 458 -3.50 6.92 3.32
N LYS A 459 -2.76 5.81 3.29
CA LYS A 459 -2.63 4.92 4.46
C LYS A 459 -2.08 5.67 5.69
N THR A 460 -1.13 6.59 5.49
CA THR A 460 -0.60 7.44 6.56
C THR A 460 -1.67 8.41 7.09
N LYS A 461 -2.45 9.05 6.21
CA LYS A 461 -3.57 9.92 6.61
C LYS A 461 -4.58 9.17 7.46
N LEU A 462 -4.96 7.96 7.04
CA LEU A 462 -5.91 7.12 7.79
C LEU A 462 -5.38 6.72 9.17
N LYS A 463 -4.09 6.40 9.29
CA LYS A 463 -3.47 6.09 10.59
C LYS A 463 -3.49 7.28 11.56
N ILE A 464 -3.32 8.50 11.05
CA ILE A 464 -3.31 9.71 11.88
C ILE A 464 -4.73 10.18 12.20
N ALA A 465 -5.64 10.14 11.23
CA ALA A 465 -6.98 10.71 11.34
C ALA A 465 -8.09 9.69 11.66
N GLY A 466 -7.79 8.38 11.66
CA GLY A 466 -8.77 7.29 11.81
C GLY A 466 -9.71 7.11 10.62
N GLY A 467 -9.85 8.11 9.76
CA GLY A 467 -10.72 8.09 8.57
C GLY A 467 -11.14 9.48 8.11
N PHE A 468 -11.97 9.50 7.09
CA PHE A 468 -12.60 10.72 6.57
C PHE A 468 -14.05 10.84 7.08
N ARG A 469 -14.52 12.06 7.32
CA ARG A 469 -15.91 12.30 7.76
C ARG A 469 -16.93 12.03 6.66
N ASN A 470 -16.58 12.27 5.40
CA ASN A 470 -17.42 12.02 4.22
C ASN A 470 -16.57 11.83 2.96
N LEU A 471 -17.16 11.28 1.92
CA LEU A 471 -16.49 11.00 0.64
C LEU A 471 -16.00 12.29 -0.07
N LYS A 472 -16.69 13.43 0.12
CA LYS A 472 -16.23 14.71 -0.47
C LYS A 472 -14.89 15.13 0.12
N ASN A 473 -14.71 14.99 1.44
CA ASN A 473 -13.45 15.34 2.10
C ASN A 473 -12.30 14.42 1.65
N SER A 474 -12.56 13.13 1.41
CA SER A 474 -11.53 12.25 0.85
C SER A 474 -11.15 12.66 -0.58
N LYS A 475 -12.11 13.05 -1.43
CA LYS A 475 -11.83 13.59 -2.78
C LYS A 475 -11.02 14.90 -2.71
N TYR A 476 -11.28 15.79 -1.75
CA TYR A 476 -10.49 17.02 -1.58
C TYR A 476 -9.03 16.71 -1.21
N TYR A 477 -8.84 15.76 -0.31
CA TYR A 477 -7.52 15.28 0.07
C TYR A 477 -6.79 14.63 -1.13
N CYS A 478 -7.46 13.76 -1.86
CA CYS A 478 -6.90 13.07 -3.04
C CYS A 478 -6.45 14.08 -4.12
N SER A 479 -7.26 15.10 -4.41
CA SER A 479 -6.88 16.17 -5.36
C SER A 479 -5.62 16.90 -4.91
N ALA A 480 -5.52 17.23 -3.61
CA ALA A 480 -4.34 17.91 -3.08
C ALA A 480 -3.09 17.03 -3.16
N ILE A 481 -3.21 15.74 -2.82
CA ILE A 481 -2.08 14.78 -2.91
C ILE A 481 -1.66 14.56 -4.36
N SER A 482 -2.60 14.47 -5.30
CA SER A 482 -2.28 14.34 -6.73
C SER A 482 -1.42 15.52 -7.22
N ILE A 483 -1.78 16.74 -6.88
CA ILE A 483 -1.01 17.94 -7.23
C ILE A 483 0.36 17.93 -6.54
N ILE A 484 0.40 17.74 -5.23
CA ILE A 484 1.63 17.80 -4.43
C ILE A 484 2.63 16.72 -4.86
N ASP A 485 2.15 15.51 -5.15
CA ASP A 485 2.99 14.41 -5.58
C ASP A 485 3.52 14.62 -7.00
N THR A 486 2.69 15.15 -7.88
CA THR A 486 3.12 15.57 -9.23
C THR A 486 4.19 16.65 -9.16
N CYS A 487 4.02 17.67 -8.30
CA CYS A 487 5.06 18.69 -8.08
C CYS A 487 6.39 18.06 -7.67
N LYS A 488 6.36 17.09 -6.75
CA LYS A 488 7.58 16.40 -6.30
C LYS A 488 8.26 15.62 -7.41
N LYS A 489 7.51 14.91 -8.24
CA LYS A 489 8.02 14.19 -9.40
C LYS A 489 8.64 15.11 -10.44
N GLN A 490 8.12 16.33 -10.56
CA GLN A 490 8.55 17.37 -11.50
C GLN A 490 9.59 18.34 -10.91
N ASN A 491 10.05 18.11 -9.66
CA ASN A 491 10.92 19.04 -8.93
C ASN A 491 10.40 20.48 -8.87
N MET A 492 9.07 20.67 -8.83
CA MET A 492 8.41 21.97 -8.77
C MET A 492 8.25 22.43 -7.33
N ASN A 493 8.26 23.77 -7.13
CA ASN A 493 7.93 24.36 -5.83
C ASN A 493 6.45 24.15 -5.50
N ILE A 494 6.19 23.32 -4.47
CA ILE A 494 4.83 22.95 -4.06
C ILE A 494 4.03 24.17 -3.58
N GLY A 495 4.65 25.01 -2.76
CA GLY A 495 4.00 26.19 -2.21
C GLY A 495 3.58 27.17 -3.31
N GLU A 496 4.48 27.44 -4.23
CA GLU A 496 4.18 28.29 -5.39
C GLU A 496 3.08 27.68 -6.28
N THR A 497 3.11 26.38 -6.52
CA THR A 497 2.09 25.69 -7.32
C THR A 497 0.71 25.79 -6.69
N ILE A 498 0.58 25.52 -5.38
CA ILE A 498 -0.70 25.64 -4.67
C ILE A 498 -1.20 27.07 -4.70
N LYS A 499 -0.32 28.06 -4.46
CA LYS A 499 -0.64 29.48 -4.53
C LYS A 499 -1.15 29.89 -5.92
N ASN A 500 -0.46 29.44 -6.97
CA ASN A 500 -0.85 29.72 -8.36
C ASN A 500 -2.22 29.12 -8.71
N ILE A 501 -2.57 27.94 -8.16
CA ILE A 501 -3.92 27.35 -8.29
C ILE A 501 -4.97 28.24 -7.62
N PHE A 502 -4.71 28.76 -6.41
CA PHE A 502 -5.64 29.70 -5.76
C PHE A 502 -5.81 30.98 -6.53
N MET A 503 -4.77 31.44 -7.23
CA MET A 503 -4.78 32.64 -8.07
C MET A 503 -5.35 32.41 -9.46
N ASP A 504 -5.88 31.22 -9.77
CA ASP A 504 -6.42 30.82 -11.08
C ASP A 504 -5.44 31.02 -12.26
N LYS A 505 -4.13 30.87 -12.01
CA LYS A 505 -3.14 31.00 -13.08
C LYS A 505 -3.29 29.86 -14.11
N LYS A 506 -3.28 30.22 -15.42
CA LYS A 506 -3.53 29.27 -16.52
C LYS A 506 -2.44 28.22 -16.73
N LYS A 507 -1.17 28.56 -16.45
CA LYS A 507 -0.03 27.66 -16.61
C LYS A 507 0.47 27.21 -15.23
N ILE A 508 -0.04 26.07 -14.74
CA ILE A 508 0.40 25.46 -13.49
C ILE A 508 1.51 24.43 -13.75
N PHE A 509 1.30 23.55 -14.71
CA PHE A 509 2.27 22.54 -15.14
C PHE A 509 2.79 22.89 -16.56
N ALA A 510 4.03 22.50 -16.84
CA ALA A 510 4.68 22.80 -18.12
C ALA A 510 4.24 21.86 -19.26
N PHE A 511 3.58 20.72 -18.92
CA PHE A 511 3.06 19.75 -19.88
C PHE A 511 1.63 20.02 -20.31
#